data_52ecf67cf4710a70592c72b32e30771e
#
_entry.id   52ecf67cf4710a70592c72b32e30771e
#
_cell.length_a   1.000
_cell.length_b   1.000
_cell.length_c   1.000
_cell.angle_alpha   90.00
_cell.angle_beta   90.00
_cell.angle_gamma   90.00
#
_symmetry.space_group_name_H-M   'P 1'
#
loop_
_entity.id
_entity.type
_entity.pdbx_description
1 polymer ?
#
loop_
_entity_poly.entity_id
_entity_poly.type
_entity_poly.pdbx_seq_one_letter_code
_entity_poly.pdbx_strand_id
1 'polypeptide(L)'
;MSATPDRNRLQAALIGADLRVLLMVMFQISGEECWLQEPYLPRRDVKLIADEDAGFTPELQAEIRAAALQILTDQAGSPAHPVPDEALLLRMMSVCLGEKVAPEYAPTMREQMGFAPVMESLTPLKEVPVSHQLPVIIVGAGISGILLGKMLLEQGIPFRIFDKNSQVGGTWWENRYPGC
;
A
#
# COMPACT_ATOMS: atom_id res chain seq x y z
N MET A 1 13.22 -10.68 -19.61
CA MET A 1 14.52 -11.03 -19.02
C MET A 1 14.72 -10.09 -17.84
N SER A 2 14.49 -10.55 -16.62
CA SER A 2 14.76 -9.76 -15.41
C SER A 2 16.28 -9.73 -15.20
N ALA A 3 16.88 -8.56 -15.26
CA ALA A 3 18.31 -8.41 -14.96
C ALA A 3 18.50 -8.71 -13.46
N THR A 4 19.40 -9.62 -13.15
CA THR A 4 19.82 -9.87 -11.75
C THR A 4 20.25 -8.54 -11.14
N PRO A 5 19.70 -8.15 -9.98
CA PRO A 5 20.06 -6.88 -9.37
C PRO A 5 21.55 -6.85 -9.04
N ASP A 6 22.19 -5.72 -9.33
CA ASP A 6 23.58 -5.49 -8.92
C ASP A 6 23.67 -5.57 -7.38
N ARG A 7 24.36 -6.59 -6.88
CA ARG A 7 24.49 -6.88 -5.44
C ARG A 7 25.04 -5.67 -4.66
N ASN A 8 25.98 -4.91 -5.24
CA ASN A 8 26.56 -3.76 -4.56
C ASN A 8 25.57 -2.61 -4.45
N ARG A 9 24.79 -2.36 -5.50
CA ARG A 9 23.72 -1.36 -5.47
C ARG A 9 22.62 -1.76 -4.49
N LEU A 10 22.24 -3.04 -4.46
CA LEU A 10 21.26 -3.54 -3.52
C LEU A 10 21.73 -3.40 -2.07
N GLN A 11 22.98 -3.78 -1.79
CA GLN A 11 23.57 -3.63 -0.46
C GLN A 11 23.59 -2.16 0.00
N ALA A 12 23.95 -1.24 -0.89
CA ALA A 12 23.93 0.19 -0.58
C ALA A 12 22.51 0.70 -0.30
N ALA A 13 21.50 0.24 -1.05
CA ALA A 13 20.10 0.61 -0.82
C ALA A 13 19.56 0.08 0.51
N LEU A 14 19.98 -1.12 0.93
CA LEU A 14 19.54 -1.72 2.19
C LEU A 14 20.04 -0.99 3.44
N ILE A 15 21.09 -0.18 3.33
CA ILE A 15 21.60 0.63 4.46
C ILE A 15 20.52 1.61 4.94
N GLY A 16 19.81 2.26 4.02
CA GLY A 16 18.75 3.23 4.33
C GLY A 16 17.35 2.64 4.33
N ALA A 17 17.20 1.33 4.23
CA ALA A 17 15.88 0.70 4.21
C ALA A 17 15.27 0.69 5.62
N ASP A 18 13.98 1.03 5.72
CA ASP A 18 13.19 0.85 6.93
C ASP A 18 13.10 -0.63 7.29
N LEU A 19 13.49 -0.98 8.52
CA LEU A 19 13.59 -2.38 8.95
C LEU A 19 12.23 -3.07 9.07
N ARG A 20 11.17 -2.33 9.43
CA ARG A 20 9.81 -2.87 9.53
C ARG A 20 9.31 -3.30 8.15
N VAL A 21 9.48 -2.41 7.18
CA VAL A 21 9.13 -2.70 5.77
C VAL A 21 9.97 -3.83 5.23
N LEU A 22 11.27 -3.84 5.55
CA LEU A 22 12.20 -4.87 5.09
C LEU A 22 11.80 -6.27 5.58
N LEU A 23 11.42 -6.41 6.86
CA LEU A 23 10.91 -7.67 7.41
C LEU A 23 9.65 -8.17 6.68
N MET A 24 8.73 -7.25 6.34
CA MET A 24 7.52 -7.61 5.58
C MET A 24 7.88 -8.08 4.16
N VAL A 25 8.84 -7.43 3.50
CA VAL A 25 9.34 -7.83 2.19
C VAL A 25 10.02 -9.19 2.25
N MET A 26 10.87 -9.41 3.26
CA MET A 26 11.55 -10.70 3.47
C MET A 26 10.54 -11.83 3.67
N PHE A 27 9.56 -11.63 4.54
CA PHE A 27 8.47 -12.59 4.72
C PHE A 27 7.71 -12.84 3.41
N GLN A 28 7.32 -11.77 2.69
CA GLN A 28 6.53 -11.89 1.46
C GLN A 28 7.29 -12.61 0.33
N ILE A 29 8.60 -12.57 0.33
CA ILE A 29 9.43 -13.24 -0.68
C ILE A 29 9.78 -14.66 -0.25
N SER A 30 10.22 -14.87 1.01
CA SER A 30 10.70 -16.18 1.48
C SER A 30 9.59 -17.08 2.01
N GLY A 31 8.50 -16.52 2.52
CA GLY A 31 7.47 -17.26 3.26
C GLY A 31 7.91 -17.75 4.65
N GLU A 32 9.09 -17.33 5.10
CA GLU A 32 9.66 -17.81 6.37
C GLU A 32 9.03 -17.07 7.55
N GLU A 33 8.31 -17.78 8.38
CA GLU A 33 7.58 -17.25 9.53
C GLU A 33 8.47 -16.63 10.62
N CYS A 34 9.77 -16.93 10.62
CA CYS A 34 10.69 -16.34 11.59
C CYS A 34 10.72 -14.83 11.55
N TRP A 35 10.49 -14.22 10.36
CA TRP A 35 10.47 -12.75 10.21
C TRP A 35 9.27 -12.07 10.88
N LEU A 36 8.28 -12.84 11.31
CA LEU A 36 7.11 -12.37 12.07
C LEU A 36 7.15 -12.79 13.54
N GLN A 37 8.30 -13.16 14.07
CA GLN A 37 8.50 -13.68 15.44
C GLN A 37 9.74 -13.07 16.10
N GLU A 38 9.88 -13.24 17.42
CA GLU A 38 11.13 -12.89 18.11
C GLU A 38 12.31 -13.67 17.50
N PRO A 39 13.47 -13.02 17.34
CA PRO A 39 13.86 -11.71 17.82
C PRO A 39 13.51 -10.55 16.86
N TYR A 40 12.83 -10.81 15.74
CA TYR A 40 12.57 -9.85 14.65
C TYR A 40 11.28 -9.05 14.82
N LEU A 41 10.76 -8.93 16.04
CA LEU A 41 9.59 -8.10 16.31
C LEU A 41 9.98 -6.65 16.55
N PRO A 42 9.57 -5.70 15.68
CA PRO A 42 9.81 -4.28 15.90
C PRO A 42 9.17 -3.79 17.19
N ARG A 43 9.82 -2.86 17.86
CA ARG A 43 9.28 -2.14 19.00
C ARG A 43 9.14 -0.67 18.64
N ARG A 44 8.00 -0.07 18.94
CA ARG A 44 7.75 1.34 18.68
C ARG A 44 8.06 2.18 19.92
N ASP A 45 8.97 3.15 19.80
CA ASP A 45 9.09 4.21 20.78
C ASP A 45 8.20 5.39 20.39
N VAL A 46 7.08 5.56 21.07
CA VAL A 46 6.10 6.63 20.82
C VAL A 46 6.65 8.03 21.11
N LYS A 47 7.82 8.13 21.74
CA LYS A 47 8.48 9.40 22.03
C LYS A 47 9.35 9.89 20.87
N LEU A 48 9.64 9.02 19.91
CA LEU A 48 10.45 9.35 18.74
C LEU A 48 9.53 9.64 17.55
N ILE A 49 9.77 10.77 16.90
CA ILE A 49 9.07 11.16 15.66
C ILE A 49 9.52 10.27 14.51
N ALA A 50 10.82 9.94 14.46
CA ALA A 50 11.41 8.99 13.53
C ALA A 50 12.14 7.92 14.35
N ASP A 51 11.56 6.72 14.39
CA ASP A 51 12.13 5.53 15.04
C ASP A 51 12.68 4.61 13.94
N GLU A 52 13.84 5.00 13.39
CA GLU A 52 14.48 4.31 12.25
C GLU A 52 15.02 2.94 12.66
N ASP A 53 15.37 2.78 13.93
CA ASP A 53 15.97 1.54 14.45
C ASP A 53 14.94 0.45 14.73
N ALA A 54 13.67 0.79 14.76
CA ALA A 54 12.57 -0.14 15.07
C ALA A 54 12.75 -0.88 16.43
N GLY A 55 13.56 -0.32 17.34
CA GLY A 55 13.91 -0.91 18.62
C GLY A 55 14.92 -2.06 18.52
N PHE A 56 15.55 -2.27 17.38
CA PHE A 56 16.56 -3.32 17.18
C PHE A 56 17.96 -2.83 17.55
N THR A 57 18.77 -3.74 18.13
CA THR A 57 20.19 -3.46 18.37
C THR A 57 20.95 -3.35 17.04
N PRO A 58 22.11 -2.65 16.98
CA PRO A 58 22.91 -2.55 15.76
C PRO A 58 23.28 -3.90 15.14
N GLU A 59 23.53 -4.90 15.99
CA GLU A 59 23.89 -6.27 15.54
C GLU A 59 22.71 -6.92 14.84
N LEU A 60 21.50 -6.82 15.41
CA LEU A 60 20.29 -7.38 14.82
C LEU A 60 19.89 -6.65 13.53
N GLN A 61 20.07 -5.33 13.48
CA GLN A 61 19.88 -4.57 12.25
C GLN A 61 20.81 -5.03 11.13
N ALA A 62 22.09 -5.28 11.46
CA ALA A 62 23.06 -5.80 10.50
C ALA A 62 22.68 -7.21 10.01
N GLU A 63 22.22 -8.07 10.90
CA GLU A 63 21.73 -9.42 10.58
C GLU A 63 20.53 -9.37 9.64
N ILE A 64 19.51 -8.55 9.95
CA ILE A 64 18.31 -8.37 9.10
C ILE A 64 18.72 -7.89 7.69
N ARG A 65 19.60 -6.88 7.58
CA ARG A 65 20.06 -6.38 6.29
C ARG A 65 20.86 -7.41 5.49
N ALA A 66 21.69 -8.21 6.17
CA ALA A 66 22.44 -9.29 5.53
C ALA A 66 21.52 -10.39 5.00
N ALA A 67 20.54 -10.82 5.80
CA ALA A 67 19.54 -11.80 5.40
C ALA A 67 18.66 -11.27 4.23
N ALA A 68 18.26 -10.00 4.29
CA ALA A 68 17.53 -9.37 3.20
C ALA A 68 18.32 -9.35 1.89
N LEU A 69 19.61 -9.01 1.94
CA LEU A 69 20.49 -9.06 0.77
C LEU A 69 20.53 -10.45 0.16
N GLN A 70 20.61 -11.48 1.00
CA GLN A 70 20.62 -12.88 0.55
C GLN A 70 19.30 -13.27 -0.11
N ILE A 71 18.17 -13.04 0.57
CA ILE A 71 16.82 -13.37 0.07
C ILE A 71 16.54 -12.65 -1.25
N LEU A 72 16.81 -11.35 -1.32
CA LEU A 72 16.57 -10.54 -2.52
C LEU A 72 17.49 -10.91 -3.69
N THR A 73 18.68 -11.47 -3.42
CA THR A 73 19.60 -11.94 -4.45
C THR A 73 19.17 -13.32 -4.95
N ASP A 74 18.87 -14.25 -4.04
CA ASP A 74 18.62 -15.65 -4.39
C ASP A 74 17.25 -15.86 -5.00
N GLN A 75 16.27 -15.06 -4.58
CA GLN A 75 14.88 -15.18 -5.03
C GLN A 75 14.48 -14.09 -6.03
N ALA A 76 15.45 -13.41 -6.63
CA ALA A 76 15.20 -12.39 -7.65
C ALA A 76 14.39 -12.98 -8.82
N GLY A 77 13.17 -12.48 -9.02
CA GLY A 77 12.25 -12.94 -10.06
C GLY A 77 11.38 -14.15 -9.67
N SER A 78 11.48 -14.65 -8.46
CA SER A 78 10.51 -15.62 -7.93
C SER A 78 9.14 -14.96 -7.78
N PRO A 79 8.03 -15.69 -8.01
CA PRO A 79 6.70 -15.17 -7.74
C PRO A 79 6.58 -14.85 -6.24
N ALA A 80 5.99 -13.71 -5.92
CA ALA A 80 5.64 -13.39 -4.54
C ALA A 80 4.73 -14.47 -3.95
N HIS A 81 4.79 -14.65 -2.63
CA HIS A 81 3.86 -15.51 -1.93
C HIS A 81 2.40 -15.11 -2.22
N PRO A 82 1.46 -16.05 -2.09
CA PRO A 82 0.04 -15.75 -2.25
C PRO A 82 -0.38 -14.57 -1.39
N VAL A 83 -1.42 -13.88 -1.84
CA VAL A 83 -2.07 -12.82 -1.06
C VAL A 83 -2.41 -13.35 0.33
N PRO A 84 -1.97 -12.68 1.41
CA PRO A 84 -2.25 -13.12 2.76
C PRO A 84 -3.76 -13.16 3.03
N ASP A 85 -4.21 -14.16 3.77
CA ASP A 85 -5.55 -14.14 4.34
C ASP A 85 -5.67 -13.01 5.39
N GLU A 86 -6.87 -12.80 5.90
CA GLU A 86 -7.13 -11.70 6.83
C GLU A 86 -6.34 -11.85 8.15
N ALA A 87 -6.23 -13.05 8.67
CA ALA A 87 -5.52 -13.31 9.93
C ALA A 87 -4.02 -13.05 9.79
N LEU A 88 -3.42 -13.51 8.70
CA LEU A 88 -2.02 -13.27 8.38
C LEU A 88 -1.76 -11.79 8.10
N LEU A 89 -2.65 -11.12 7.36
CA LEU A 89 -2.54 -9.68 7.10
C LEU A 89 -2.54 -8.88 8.40
N LEU A 90 -3.48 -9.14 9.30
CA LEU A 90 -3.53 -8.47 10.61
C LEU A 90 -2.28 -8.74 11.45
N ARG A 91 -1.73 -9.96 11.38
CA ARG A 91 -0.47 -10.28 12.04
C ARG A 91 0.70 -9.50 11.44
N MET A 92 0.83 -9.46 10.12
CA MET A 92 1.87 -8.68 9.42
C MET A 92 1.77 -7.19 9.77
N MET A 93 0.57 -6.63 9.73
CA MET A 93 0.33 -5.23 10.10
C MET A 93 0.71 -4.97 11.55
N SER A 94 0.34 -5.87 12.47
CA SER A 94 0.67 -5.73 13.89
C SER A 94 2.17 -5.80 14.15
N VAL A 95 2.87 -6.69 13.46
CA VAL A 95 4.35 -6.76 13.49
C VAL A 95 4.97 -5.50 12.93
N CYS A 96 4.52 -5.04 11.77
CA CYS A 96 5.06 -3.83 11.12
C CYS A 96 4.88 -2.57 11.97
N LEU A 97 3.74 -2.43 12.65
CA LEU A 97 3.46 -1.27 13.51
C LEU A 97 4.04 -1.40 14.93
N GLY A 98 4.45 -2.60 15.35
CA GLY A 98 4.87 -2.87 16.71
C GLY A 98 3.74 -2.80 17.74
N GLU A 99 2.49 -2.89 17.29
CA GLU A 99 1.28 -2.87 18.14
C GLU A 99 0.16 -3.70 17.49
N LYS A 100 -0.77 -4.18 18.32
CA LYS A 100 -1.89 -4.98 17.84
C LYS A 100 -2.86 -4.14 16.99
N VAL A 101 -3.04 -4.52 15.73
CA VAL A 101 -4.02 -3.92 14.82
C VAL A 101 -5.40 -4.55 15.04
N ALA A 102 -6.43 -3.71 15.15
CA ALA A 102 -7.80 -4.18 15.31
C ALA A 102 -8.35 -4.76 13.99
N PRO A 103 -9.18 -5.83 14.07
CA PRO A 103 -9.68 -6.52 12.87
C PRO A 103 -10.46 -5.64 11.89
N GLU A 104 -11.11 -4.60 12.39
CA GLU A 104 -11.89 -3.66 11.56
C GLU A 104 -11.07 -2.93 10.49
N TYR A 105 -9.74 -2.89 10.62
CA TYR A 105 -8.87 -2.28 9.61
C TYR A 105 -8.56 -3.21 8.42
N ALA A 106 -8.75 -4.53 8.57
CA ALA A 106 -8.35 -5.49 7.56
C ALA A 106 -9.03 -5.27 6.19
N PRO A 107 -10.37 -5.05 6.09
CA PRO A 107 -11.01 -4.84 4.80
C PRO A 107 -10.46 -3.64 4.04
N THR A 108 -10.34 -2.49 4.72
CA THR A 108 -9.79 -1.27 4.13
C THR A 108 -8.34 -1.46 3.69
N MET A 109 -7.51 -2.11 4.51
CA MET A 109 -6.12 -2.36 4.16
C MET A 109 -5.97 -3.34 3.00
N ARG A 110 -6.82 -4.36 2.89
CA ARG A 110 -6.83 -5.25 1.71
C ARG A 110 -7.08 -4.48 0.43
N GLU A 111 -8.03 -3.55 0.42
CA GLU A 111 -8.29 -2.68 -0.73
C GLU A 111 -7.10 -1.75 -1.02
N GLN A 112 -6.56 -1.09 0.00
CA GLN A 112 -5.43 -0.15 -0.12
C GLN A 112 -4.17 -0.83 -0.66
N MET A 113 -3.91 -2.07 -0.26
CA MET A 113 -2.78 -2.87 -0.73
C MET A 113 -3.02 -3.56 -2.07
N GLY A 114 -4.21 -3.41 -2.67
CA GLY A 114 -4.58 -4.05 -3.93
C GLY A 114 -4.84 -5.55 -3.81
N PHE A 115 -5.07 -6.07 -2.62
CA PHE A 115 -5.42 -7.46 -2.36
C PHE A 115 -6.90 -7.77 -2.55
N ALA A 116 -7.73 -6.74 -2.63
CA ALA A 116 -9.14 -6.81 -2.96
C ALA A 116 -9.51 -5.67 -3.93
N PRO A 117 -10.54 -5.85 -4.77
CA PRO A 117 -11.05 -4.76 -5.59
C PRO A 117 -11.54 -3.60 -4.72
N VAL A 118 -11.24 -2.36 -5.12
CA VAL A 118 -11.60 -1.13 -4.38
C VAL A 118 -13.11 -0.98 -4.14
N MET A 119 -13.94 -1.80 -4.78
CA MET A 119 -15.40 -1.73 -4.71
C MET A 119 -16.06 -2.96 -4.07
N GLU A 120 -15.27 -3.86 -3.49
CA GLU A 120 -15.83 -5.09 -2.89
C GLU A 120 -16.69 -4.77 -1.65
N SER A 121 -16.36 -3.69 -0.94
CA SER A 121 -17.13 -3.19 0.22
C SER A 121 -18.37 -2.38 -0.17
N LEU A 122 -18.42 -1.86 -1.39
CA LEU A 122 -19.61 -1.22 -1.91
C LEU A 122 -20.55 -2.32 -2.40
N THR A 123 -21.53 -2.69 -1.56
CA THR A 123 -22.62 -3.53 -2.00
C THR A 123 -23.14 -2.95 -3.31
N PRO A 124 -23.10 -3.70 -4.42
CA PRO A 124 -23.75 -3.23 -5.64
C PRO A 124 -25.14 -2.74 -5.25
N LEU A 125 -25.52 -1.55 -5.71
CA LEU A 125 -26.87 -1.05 -5.51
C LEU A 125 -27.79 -2.04 -6.23
N LYS A 126 -28.03 -3.21 -5.60
CA LYS A 126 -28.94 -4.22 -6.11
C LYS A 126 -30.30 -3.57 -6.18
N GLU A 127 -30.73 -3.31 -7.42
CA GLU A 127 -32.14 -3.15 -7.74
C GLU A 127 -32.86 -1.87 -7.23
N VAL A 128 -32.13 -0.79 -6.95
CA VAL A 128 -32.83 0.49 -7.01
C VAL A 128 -33.07 0.79 -8.51
N PRO A 129 -34.31 0.92 -8.97
CA PRO A 129 -34.53 1.35 -10.34
C PRO A 129 -33.93 2.76 -10.49
N VAL A 130 -32.74 2.82 -11.04
CA VAL A 130 -32.10 4.12 -11.30
C VAL A 130 -32.97 4.78 -12.37
N SER A 131 -33.68 5.82 -11.99
CA SER A 131 -34.35 6.68 -12.95
C SER A 131 -33.27 7.34 -13.79
N HIS A 132 -32.97 6.83 -14.97
CA HIS A 132 -32.02 7.40 -15.91
C HIS A 132 -32.47 8.78 -16.49
N GLN A 133 -33.57 9.34 -15.97
CA GLN A 133 -34.15 10.56 -16.50
C GLN A 133 -33.37 11.83 -16.10
N LEU A 134 -32.65 11.79 -14.98
CA LEU A 134 -31.86 12.94 -14.52
C LEU A 134 -30.40 12.54 -14.29
N PRO A 135 -29.46 13.16 -15.02
CA PRO A 135 -28.04 12.91 -14.81
C PRO A 135 -27.58 13.50 -13.48
N VAL A 136 -26.64 12.82 -12.82
CA VAL A 136 -25.92 13.38 -11.67
C VAL A 136 -25.02 14.52 -12.17
N ILE A 137 -25.06 15.66 -11.48
CA ILE A 137 -24.19 16.79 -11.77
C ILE A 137 -23.05 16.81 -10.77
N ILE A 138 -21.84 16.77 -11.28
CA ILE A 138 -20.60 16.87 -10.49
C ILE A 138 -20.02 18.27 -10.76
N VAL A 139 -19.76 19.02 -9.70
CA VAL A 139 -19.09 20.33 -9.80
C VAL A 139 -17.64 20.17 -9.37
N GLY A 140 -16.74 20.39 -10.33
CA GLY A 140 -15.29 20.22 -10.17
C GLY A 140 -14.76 18.95 -10.83
N ALA A 141 -13.78 19.12 -11.73
CA ALA A 141 -13.06 18.04 -12.42
C ALA A 141 -11.65 17.81 -11.82
N GLY A 142 -11.52 17.99 -10.53
CA GLY A 142 -10.36 17.55 -9.77
C GLY A 142 -10.41 16.04 -9.50
N ILE A 143 -9.46 15.52 -8.71
CA ILE A 143 -9.34 14.09 -8.42
C ILE A 143 -10.65 13.46 -7.91
N SER A 144 -11.35 14.14 -7.00
CA SER A 144 -12.60 13.63 -6.42
C SER A 144 -13.73 13.58 -7.44
N GLY A 145 -13.87 14.61 -8.30
CA GLY A 145 -14.89 14.64 -9.33
C GLY A 145 -14.67 13.61 -10.43
N ILE A 146 -13.41 13.39 -10.81
CA ILE A 146 -13.02 12.34 -11.76
C ILE A 146 -13.31 10.96 -11.19
N LEU A 147 -12.93 10.72 -9.91
CA LEU A 147 -13.17 9.44 -9.24
C LEU A 147 -14.67 9.15 -9.13
N LEU A 148 -15.46 10.13 -8.68
CA LEU A 148 -16.92 10.00 -8.61
C LEU A 148 -17.52 9.69 -10.00
N GLY A 149 -17.07 10.41 -11.04
CA GLY A 149 -17.51 10.17 -12.40
C GLY A 149 -17.19 8.74 -12.88
N LYS A 150 -16.00 8.21 -12.56
CA LYS A 150 -15.61 6.83 -12.84
C LYS A 150 -16.55 5.84 -12.12
N MET A 151 -16.83 6.05 -10.84
CA MET A 151 -17.72 5.20 -10.06
C MET A 151 -19.15 5.19 -10.62
N LEU A 152 -19.69 6.36 -11.00
CA LEU A 152 -21.00 6.46 -11.62
C LEU A 152 -21.06 5.78 -13.00
N LEU A 153 -19.97 5.88 -13.77
CA LEU A 153 -19.85 5.19 -15.05
C LEU A 153 -19.90 3.67 -14.89
N GLU A 154 -19.20 3.14 -13.91
CA GLU A 154 -19.18 1.71 -13.59
C GLU A 154 -20.55 1.18 -13.13
N GLN A 155 -21.35 2.05 -12.50
CA GLN A 155 -22.72 1.73 -12.09
C GLN A 155 -23.78 2.03 -13.16
N GLY A 156 -23.37 2.49 -14.34
CA GLY A 156 -24.30 2.84 -15.42
C GLY A 156 -25.16 4.07 -15.14
N ILE A 157 -24.76 4.91 -14.18
CA ILE A 157 -25.49 6.12 -13.78
C ILE A 157 -25.05 7.29 -14.67
N PRO A 158 -25.97 7.94 -15.41
CA PRO A 158 -25.62 9.08 -16.25
C PRO A 158 -25.16 10.28 -15.39
N PHE A 159 -24.07 10.93 -15.81
CA PHE A 159 -23.56 12.09 -15.11
C PHE A 159 -22.98 13.13 -16.07
N ARG A 160 -22.78 14.35 -15.56
CA ARG A 160 -22.02 15.42 -16.21
C ARG A 160 -21.10 16.08 -15.20
N ILE A 161 -19.87 16.36 -15.62
CA ILE A 161 -18.90 17.11 -14.80
C ILE A 161 -18.78 18.51 -15.38
N PHE A 162 -18.91 19.50 -14.52
CA PHE A 162 -18.67 20.90 -14.83
C PHE A 162 -17.47 21.40 -14.06
N ASP A 163 -16.57 22.11 -14.73
CA ASP A 163 -15.39 22.72 -14.10
C ASP A 163 -15.23 24.14 -14.62
N LYS A 164 -14.62 25.02 -13.83
CA LYS A 164 -14.24 26.38 -14.24
C LYS A 164 -13.08 26.37 -15.24
N ASN A 165 -12.25 25.34 -15.22
CA ASN A 165 -11.11 25.17 -16.09
C ASN A 165 -11.50 24.48 -17.41
N SER A 166 -10.71 24.71 -18.44
CA SER A 166 -10.91 24.11 -19.76
C SER A 166 -10.45 22.64 -19.82
N GLN A 167 -9.78 22.13 -18.78
CA GLN A 167 -9.31 20.75 -18.69
C GLN A 167 -9.50 20.21 -17.28
N VAL A 168 -9.49 18.88 -17.18
CA VAL A 168 -9.50 18.18 -15.91
C VAL A 168 -8.17 18.35 -15.14
N GLY A 169 -8.21 18.19 -13.83
CA GLY A 169 -7.03 18.22 -12.97
C GLY A 169 -7.20 19.08 -11.71
N GLY A 170 -8.16 20.02 -11.68
CA GLY A 170 -8.41 20.87 -10.52
C GLY A 170 -7.14 21.59 -10.08
N THR A 171 -6.74 21.43 -8.83
CA THR A 171 -5.52 22.05 -8.27
C THR A 171 -4.27 21.73 -9.10
N TRP A 172 -4.15 20.54 -9.63
CA TRP A 172 -3.00 20.13 -10.45
C TRP A 172 -3.00 20.75 -11.86
N TRP A 173 -4.13 21.18 -12.35
CA TRP A 173 -4.21 22.01 -13.56
C TRP A 173 -3.82 23.46 -13.31
N GLU A 174 -4.18 24.00 -12.14
CA GLU A 174 -3.95 25.39 -11.78
C GLU A 174 -2.51 25.66 -11.31
N ASN A 175 -1.93 24.72 -10.55
CA ASN A 175 -0.57 24.84 -10.01
C ASN A 175 0.45 24.25 -10.99
N ARG A 176 1.09 25.14 -11.78
CA ARG A 176 2.06 24.78 -12.81
C ARG A 176 3.38 25.52 -12.63
N TYR A 177 3.90 25.52 -11.41
CA TYR A 177 5.18 26.12 -11.10
C TYR A 177 6.27 25.06 -10.96
N PRO A 178 7.56 25.40 -11.18
CA PRO A 178 8.66 24.48 -10.98
C PRO A 178 8.69 23.92 -9.56
N GLY A 179 8.72 22.60 -9.43
CA GLY A 179 8.70 21.90 -8.14
C GLY A 179 7.29 21.57 -7.60
N CYS A 180 6.25 21.82 -8.39
CA CYS A 180 4.89 21.40 -8.08
C CYS A 180 4.70 19.91 -8.41
#